data_d8cbd30fe6f680e110b831efd8ee8a1f
#
_entry.id   d8cbd30fe6f680e110b831efd8ee8a1f
#
_cell.length_a   1.000
_cell.length_b   1.000
_cell.length_c   1.000
_cell.angle_alpha   90.00
_cell.angle_beta   90.00
_cell.angle_gamma   90.00
#
_symmetry.space_group_name_H-M   'P 1'
#
loop_
_entity.id
_entity.type
_entity.pdbx_description
1 polymer ?
#
loop_
_entity_poly.entity_id
_entity_poly.type
_entity_poly.pdbx_seq_one_letter_code
_entity_poly.pdbx_strand_id
1 'polypeptide(L)'
;MKRFSKKMFALITSVILGCAFLVPTTAFAATDYWQNWTDGGGTVTPVNGADGNFSVNWTNCGNFVVGKGWGTGSTSRVLNYNAGVFSPSGNAYLTAYGWTRSALIEYYVVDSWGTYRPTGTFKGTVTSDGGTYDIYTATRTNAPSIDGTQTFTQFWSVRQAKRPTGSNVAITFANHANAWKNCGMNLGSSMVYQVIAVEGYQSSGSANVTVW
;
A
#
# COMPACT_ATOMS: atom_id res chain seq x y z
N MET A 1 58.07 -21.87 -68.08
CA MET A 1 56.93 -22.55 -67.41
C MET A 1 56.71 -21.90 -66.02
N LYS A 2 55.72 -21.07 -65.87
CA LYS A 2 55.40 -20.36 -64.56
C LYS A 2 54.26 -21.06 -63.90
N ARG A 3 54.47 -21.55 -62.66
CA ARG A 3 53.42 -22.16 -61.84
C ARG A 3 52.63 -21.05 -61.16
N PHE A 4 51.28 -21.02 -61.37
CA PHE A 4 50.35 -20.20 -60.60
C PHE A 4 49.97 -20.89 -59.32
N SER A 5 50.25 -20.26 -58.19
CA SER A 5 49.77 -20.68 -56.85
C SER A 5 48.36 -20.15 -56.62
N LYS A 6 47.39 -21.02 -56.40
CA LYS A 6 46.02 -20.65 -56.00
C LYS A 6 46.02 -20.41 -54.51
N LYS A 7 45.81 -19.17 -54.06
CA LYS A 7 45.50 -18.84 -52.64
C LYS A 7 44.04 -19.11 -52.42
N MET A 8 43.79 -20.05 -51.55
CA MET A 8 42.43 -20.37 -51.04
C MET A 8 42.07 -19.39 -49.91
N PHE A 9 41.09 -18.53 -50.14
CA PHE A 9 40.52 -17.67 -49.07
C PHE A 9 39.50 -18.50 -48.29
N ALA A 10 39.79 -18.76 -47.01
CA ALA A 10 38.82 -19.34 -46.06
C ALA A 10 37.94 -18.21 -45.50
N LEU A 11 36.66 -18.23 -45.81
CA LEU A 11 35.65 -17.33 -45.27
C LEU A 11 35.22 -17.87 -43.88
N ILE A 12 35.65 -17.22 -42.81
CA ILE A 12 35.21 -17.54 -41.44
C ILE A 12 33.90 -16.81 -41.21
N THR A 13 32.80 -17.55 -41.25
CA THR A 13 31.49 -17.02 -40.85
C THR A 13 31.32 -17.13 -39.34
N SER A 14 31.51 -16.00 -38.63
CA SER A 14 31.23 -15.94 -37.18
C SER A 14 29.73 -15.92 -36.95
N VAL A 15 29.19 -17.04 -36.47
CA VAL A 15 27.80 -17.10 -35.94
C VAL A 15 27.80 -16.49 -34.54
N ILE A 16 27.27 -15.28 -34.42
CA ILE A 16 27.01 -14.66 -33.11
C ILE A 16 25.71 -15.27 -32.60
N LEU A 17 25.82 -16.22 -31.65
CA LEU A 17 24.68 -16.76 -30.92
C LEU A 17 24.26 -15.73 -29.89
N GLY A 18 23.25 -14.92 -30.20
CA GLY A 18 22.64 -13.96 -29.28
C GLY A 18 21.86 -14.70 -28.21
N CYS A 19 22.43 -14.88 -27.00
CA CYS A 19 21.69 -15.29 -25.85
C CYS A 19 20.76 -14.15 -25.42
N ALA A 20 19.49 -14.23 -25.80
CA ALA A 20 18.45 -13.38 -25.21
C ALA A 20 18.27 -13.81 -23.74
N PHE A 21 18.77 -13.01 -22.81
CA PHE A 21 18.43 -13.16 -21.41
C PHE A 21 16.97 -12.76 -21.24
N LEU A 22 16.08 -13.76 -21.11
CA LEU A 22 14.73 -13.55 -20.61
C LEU A 22 14.85 -13.16 -19.13
N VAL A 23 14.81 -11.86 -18.85
CA VAL A 23 14.62 -11.37 -17.48
C VAL A 23 13.21 -11.78 -17.10
N PRO A 24 13.02 -12.61 -16.06
CA PRO A 24 11.68 -12.93 -15.61
C PRO A 24 11.03 -11.64 -15.11
N THR A 25 10.04 -11.14 -15.83
CA THR A 25 9.15 -10.10 -15.34
C THR A 25 8.30 -10.77 -14.26
N THR A 26 8.55 -10.48 -13.00
CA THR A 26 7.63 -10.82 -11.92
C THR A 26 6.34 -10.03 -12.20
N ALA A 27 5.34 -10.73 -12.74
CA ALA A 27 4.00 -10.17 -12.84
C ALA A 27 3.48 -10.01 -11.41
N PHE A 28 3.43 -8.79 -10.91
CA PHE A 28 2.71 -8.48 -9.67
C PHE A 28 1.22 -8.72 -9.93
N ALA A 29 0.52 -9.28 -8.95
CA ALA A 29 -0.92 -9.44 -9.06
C ALA A 29 -1.55 -8.05 -9.23
N ALA A 30 -2.27 -7.87 -10.34
CA ALA A 30 -2.95 -6.62 -10.63
C ALA A 30 -3.91 -6.25 -9.48
N THR A 31 -4.00 -4.96 -9.16
CA THR A 31 -5.01 -4.47 -8.21
C THR A 31 -6.39 -4.62 -8.83
N ASP A 32 -7.32 -5.25 -8.12
CA ASP A 32 -8.69 -5.56 -8.57
C ASP A 32 -9.78 -4.83 -7.77
N TYR A 33 -9.38 -4.02 -6.78
CA TYR A 33 -10.30 -3.37 -5.87
C TYR A 33 -10.05 -1.86 -5.78
N TRP A 34 -11.15 -1.11 -5.84
CA TRP A 34 -11.21 0.34 -5.66
C TRP A 34 -11.99 0.68 -4.40
N GLN A 35 -11.29 1.17 -3.37
CA GLN A 35 -11.90 1.72 -2.17
C GLN A 35 -12.21 3.19 -2.39
N ASN A 36 -13.49 3.56 -2.21
CA ASN A 36 -13.95 4.95 -2.29
C ASN A 36 -15.11 5.13 -1.31
N TRP A 37 -14.83 5.72 -0.18
CA TRP A 37 -15.82 6.01 0.85
C TRP A 37 -15.63 7.43 1.37
N THR A 38 -16.73 8.12 1.64
CA THR A 38 -16.76 9.45 2.29
C THR A 38 -18.03 9.57 3.14
N ASP A 39 -17.95 10.35 4.22
CA ASP A 39 -19.11 10.75 5.03
C ASP A 39 -19.93 11.87 4.38
N GLY A 40 -19.48 12.40 3.23
CA GLY A 40 -20.13 13.47 2.48
C GLY A 40 -19.74 14.88 2.96
N GLY A 41 -18.89 15.04 3.96
CA GLY A 41 -18.41 16.34 4.43
C GLY A 41 -17.40 16.98 3.46
N GLY A 42 -17.55 18.25 3.14
CA GLY A 42 -16.68 19.00 2.23
C GLY A 42 -16.68 18.49 0.79
N THR A 43 -15.56 18.66 0.09
CA THR A 43 -15.38 18.17 -1.28
C THR A 43 -14.28 17.13 -1.33
N VAL A 44 -14.57 15.93 -1.84
CA VAL A 44 -13.61 14.88 -2.11
C VAL A 44 -13.73 14.46 -3.57
N THR A 45 -12.65 14.58 -4.33
CA THR A 45 -12.62 14.29 -5.78
C THR A 45 -11.62 13.16 -6.04
N PRO A 46 -12.04 11.89 -5.94
CA PRO A 46 -11.18 10.74 -6.21
C PRO A 46 -11.17 10.42 -7.70
N VAL A 47 -10.02 9.90 -8.18
CA VAL A 47 -9.86 9.38 -9.55
C VAL A 47 -9.33 7.96 -9.46
N ASN A 48 -10.08 7.02 -10.05
CA ASN A 48 -9.66 5.65 -10.25
C ASN A 48 -8.86 5.54 -11.55
N GLY A 49 -7.54 5.73 -11.47
CA GLY A 49 -6.62 5.70 -12.61
C GLY A 49 -6.33 4.28 -13.11
N ALA A 50 -5.54 4.14 -14.18
CA ALA A 50 -5.09 2.85 -14.71
C ALA A 50 -3.99 2.22 -13.85
N ASP A 51 -3.70 0.92 -14.08
CA ASP A 51 -2.51 0.20 -13.61
C ASP A 51 -2.18 0.40 -12.12
N GLY A 52 -3.20 0.34 -11.26
CA GLY A 52 -3.04 0.51 -9.82
C GLY A 52 -2.88 1.96 -9.37
N ASN A 53 -2.88 2.94 -10.28
CA ASN A 53 -2.84 4.36 -9.91
C ASN A 53 -4.19 4.85 -9.38
N PHE A 54 -4.14 5.72 -8.39
CA PHE A 54 -5.27 6.54 -7.97
C PHE A 54 -4.79 7.93 -7.53
N SER A 55 -5.68 8.89 -7.61
CA SER A 55 -5.45 10.21 -7.01
C SER A 55 -6.69 10.70 -6.29
N VAL A 56 -6.50 11.60 -5.36
CA VAL A 56 -7.59 12.27 -4.65
C VAL A 56 -7.19 13.70 -4.32
N ASN A 57 -8.09 14.63 -4.61
CA ASN A 57 -8.04 16.01 -4.10
C ASN A 57 -9.19 16.18 -3.12
N TRP A 58 -8.93 16.85 -1.99
CA TRP A 58 -9.98 17.11 -1.01
C TRP A 58 -9.86 18.51 -0.43
N THR A 59 -11.00 19.09 -0.11
CA THR A 59 -11.11 20.43 0.49
C THR A 59 -12.12 20.40 1.63
N ASN A 60 -11.68 20.76 2.82
CA ASN A 60 -12.50 20.81 4.03
C ASN A 60 -13.35 19.53 4.20
N CYS A 61 -12.74 18.35 3.93
CA CYS A 61 -13.44 17.09 4.04
C CYS A 61 -13.93 16.83 5.49
N GLY A 62 -15.00 16.06 5.63
CA GLY A 62 -15.35 15.41 6.89
C GLY A 62 -14.39 14.25 7.13
N ASN A 63 -14.77 13.06 6.65
CA ASN A 63 -13.90 11.89 6.62
C ASN A 63 -14.04 11.16 5.29
N PHE A 64 -12.94 10.65 4.75
CA PHE A 64 -12.94 9.79 3.56
C PHE A 64 -11.82 8.77 3.64
N VAL A 65 -12.00 7.65 2.94
CA VAL A 65 -10.96 6.65 2.66
C VAL A 65 -11.00 6.29 1.19
N VAL A 66 -9.91 6.60 0.47
CA VAL A 66 -9.76 6.34 -0.97
C VAL A 66 -8.47 5.57 -1.20
N GLY A 67 -8.53 4.48 -1.97
CA GLY A 67 -7.36 3.65 -2.22
C GLY A 67 -7.56 2.55 -3.26
N LYS A 68 -6.47 1.90 -3.62
CA LYS A 68 -6.46 0.71 -4.49
C LYS A 68 -5.74 -0.46 -3.84
N GLY A 69 -6.12 -1.65 -4.27
CA GLY A 69 -5.52 -2.90 -3.84
C GLY A 69 -6.33 -4.12 -4.27
N TRP A 70 -6.70 -4.96 -3.32
CA TRP A 70 -7.30 -6.26 -3.58
C TRP A 70 -8.58 -6.45 -2.79
N GLY A 71 -9.61 -7.00 -3.45
CA GLY A 71 -10.91 -7.29 -2.86
C GLY A 71 -10.87 -8.38 -1.77
N THR A 72 -9.84 -9.22 -1.80
CA THR A 72 -9.54 -10.18 -0.74
C THR A 72 -8.17 -9.90 -0.15
N GLY A 73 -8.12 -9.59 1.14
CA GLY A 73 -6.88 -9.35 1.88
C GLY A 73 -6.10 -10.65 2.15
N SER A 74 -4.84 -10.49 2.53
CA SER A 74 -3.96 -11.59 2.93
C SER A 74 -2.98 -11.12 4.01
N THR A 75 -2.78 -11.97 5.03
CA THR A 75 -1.78 -11.70 6.07
C THR A 75 -0.34 -11.88 5.58
N SER A 76 -0.12 -12.47 4.41
CA SER A 76 1.20 -12.69 3.81
C SER A 76 1.54 -11.73 2.66
N ARG A 77 0.63 -10.80 2.31
CA ARG A 77 0.86 -9.89 1.18
C ARG A 77 1.97 -8.90 1.45
N VAL A 78 2.76 -8.64 0.42
CA VAL A 78 3.62 -7.46 0.33
C VAL A 78 2.88 -6.44 -0.54
N LEU A 79 2.54 -5.30 0.04
CA LEU A 79 1.89 -4.20 -0.67
C LEU A 79 2.99 -3.25 -1.16
N ASN A 80 3.20 -3.24 -2.48
CA ASN A 80 4.15 -2.32 -3.09
C ASN A 80 3.41 -1.06 -3.54
N TYR A 81 4.01 0.10 -3.35
CA TYR A 81 3.43 1.35 -3.80
C TYR A 81 4.47 2.45 -4.01
N ASN A 82 4.06 3.47 -4.75
CA ASN A 82 4.76 4.75 -4.86
C ASN A 82 3.74 5.87 -4.65
N ALA A 83 3.92 6.66 -3.61
CA ALA A 83 3.22 7.90 -3.44
C ALA A 83 4.04 9.01 -4.10
N GLY A 84 3.75 9.31 -5.36
CA GLY A 84 4.35 10.45 -6.07
C GLY A 84 4.01 11.77 -5.39
N VAL A 85 2.77 11.87 -4.86
CA VAL A 85 2.28 13.01 -4.08
C VAL A 85 1.52 12.51 -2.86
N PHE A 86 1.84 13.05 -1.69
CA PHE A 86 1.01 13.03 -0.48
C PHE A 86 1.21 14.36 0.24
N SER A 87 0.30 15.29 0.02
CA SER A 87 0.41 16.69 0.46
C SER A 87 -0.84 17.13 1.23
N PRO A 88 -1.03 16.62 2.46
CA PRO A 88 -2.14 17.03 3.30
C PRO A 88 -1.90 18.39 3.96
N SER A 89 -2.97 19.17 4.09
CA SER A 89 -3.10 20.31 4.98
C SER A 89 -4.11 19.94 6.06
N GLY A 90 -3.63 19.56 7.24
CA GLY A 90 -4.43 19.02 8.33
C GLY A 90 -4.23 17.52 8.53
N ASN A 91 -5.22 16.84 9.11
CA ASN A 91 -5.13 15.43 9.47
C ASN A 91 -5.41 14.52 8.27
N ALA A 92 -4.45 13.70 7.90
CA ALA A 92 -4.59 12.65 6.89
C ALA A 92 -3.56 11.55 7.09
N TYR A 93 -3.81 10.37 6.54
CA TYR A 93 -2.92 9.21 6.59
C TYR A 93 -2.66 8.64 5.20
N LEU A 94 -1.41 8.19 4.96
CA LEU A 94 -1.04 7.30 3.88
C LEU A 94 -0.72 5.94 4.51
N THR A 95 -1.48 4.90 4.17
CA THR A 95 -1.54 3.68 4.97
C THR A 95 -1.88 2.44 4.15
N ALA A 96 -1.37 1.27 4.55
CA ALA A 96 -2.07 0.03 4.22
C ALA A 96 -3.31 -0.06 5.12
N TYR A 97 -4.45 -0.37 4.53
CA TYR A 97 -5.76 -0.31 5.16
C TYR A 97 -6.64 -1.48 4.76
N GLY A 98 -7.46 -1.92 5.66
CA GLY A 98 -8.45 -2.94 5.40
C GLY A 98 -9.19 -3.41 6.64
N TRP A 99 -9.95 -4.50 6.46
CA TRP A 99 -10.85 -5.04 7.46
C TRP A 99 -10.78 -6.55 7.55
N THR A 100 -11.18 -7.07 8.72
CA THR A 100 -11.49 -8.49 8.89
C THR A 100 -12.90 -8.66 9.44
N ARG A 101 -13.48 -9.87 9.22
CA ARG A 101 -14.70 -10.37 9.86
C ARG A 101 -14.38 -11.59 10.73
N SER A 102 -15.32 -12.02 11.55
CA SER A 102 -15.14 -13.09 12.57
C SER A 102 -14.03 -12.81 13.59
N ALA A 103 -13.83 -11.72 14.00
CA ALA A 103 -13.83 -10.45 14.64
C ALA A 103 -13.79 -9.27 13.64
N LEU A 104 -14.64 -8.29 13.86
CA LEU A 104 -14.66 -7.06 13.07
C LEU A 104 -13.52 -6.17 13.54
N ILE A 105 -12.44 -6.17 12.75
CA ILE A 105 -11.23 -5.39 13.01
C ILE A 105 -10.97 -4.49 11.81
N GLU A 106 -10.80 -3.22 12.05
CA GLU A 106 -10.24 -2.26 11.10
C GLU A 106 -8.75 -2.14 11.35
N TYR A 107 -7.92 -2.28 10.31
CA TYR A 107 -6.47 -2.25 10.50
C TYR A 107 -5.77 -1.22 9.61
N TYR A 108 -4.69 -0.66 10.18
CA TYR A 108 -3.85 0.35 9.58
C TYR A 108 -2.37 0.02 9.74
N VAL A 109 -1.59 0.17 8.66
CA VAL A 109 -0.13 0.32 8.72
C VAL A 109 0.21 1.67 8.13
N VAL A 110 0.39 2.67 8.99
CA VAL A 110 0.55 4.07 8.61
C VAL A 110 2.01 4.38 8.34
N ASP A 111 2.32 4.71 7.10
CA ASP A 111 3.67 5.08 6.64
C ASP A 111 3.93 6.59 6.70
N SER A 112 2.90 7.40 6.48
CA SER A 112 3.00 8.87 6.55
C SER A 112 1.67 9.49 6.99
N TRP A 113 1.73 10.70 7.52
CA TRP A 113 0.56 11.42 8.03
C TRP A 113 0.70 12.93 7.83
N GLY A 114 -0.41 13.66 8.01
CA GLY A 114 -0.45 15.12 7.97
C GLY A 114 0.04 15.77 9.26
N THR A 115 -0.83 16.52 9.93
CA THR A 115 -0.51 17.22 11.18
C THR A 115 -0.62 16.36 12.43
N TYR A 116 -1.42 15.30 12.39
CA TYR A 116 -1.64 14.39 13.53
C TYR A 116 -1.10 12.99 13.23
N ARG A 117 -0.15 12.52 14.06
CA ARG A 117 0.30 11.14 14.07
C ARG A 117 -0.67 10.31 14.91
N PRO A 118 -1.35 9.28 14.33
CA PRO A 118 -2.35 8.54 15.08
C PRO A 118 -1.73 7.77 16.24
N THR A 119 -2.47 7.72 17.35
CA THR A 119 -2.11 7.01 18.59
C THR A 119 -3.32 6.28 19.16
N GLY A 120 -3.10 5.50 20.20
CA GLY A 120 -4.12 4.76 20.94
C GLY A 120 -3.51 4.13 22.17
N THR A 121 -4.07 3.01 22.65
CA THR A 121 -3.47 2.22 23.72
C THR A 121 -2.24 1.50 23.16
N PHE A 122 -1.05 1.91 23.62
CA PHE A 122 0.24 1.33 23.18
C PHE A 122 0.34 -0.15 23.55
N LYS A 123 0.85 -0.95 22.62
CA LYS A 123 0.99 -2.40 22.76
C LYS A 123 2.43 -2.91 22.53
N GLY A 124 3.25 -2.17 21.83
CA GLY A 124 4.61 -2.56 21.50
C GLY A 124 5.12 -1.87 20.24
N THR A 125 6.17 -2.42 19.66
CA THR A 125 6.77 -1.93 18.43
C THR A 125 7.05 -3.05 17.44
N VAL A 126 7.17 -2.70 16.15
CA VAL A 126 7.67 -3.59 15.10
C VAL A 126 8.61 -2.83 14.18
N THR A 127 9.73 -3.46 13.82
CA THR A 127 10.63 -2.95 12.78
C THR A 127 10.36 -3.72 11.49
N SER A 128 10.01 -3.00 10.43
CA SER A 128 9.68 -3.55 9.11
C SER A 128 10.00 -2.53 8.02
N ASP A 129 10.42 -3.02 6.87
CA ASP A 129 10.57 -2.23 5.64
C ASP A 129 11.34 -0.90 5.86
N GLY A 130 12.45 -0.99 6.61
CA GLY A 130 13.35 0.14 6.89
C GLY A 130 12.77 1.20 7.85
N GLY A 131 11.83 0.83 8.71
CA GLY A 131 11.30 1.72 9.75
C GLY A 131 10.82 0.99 10.98
N THR A 132 10.71 1.72 12.09
CA THR A 132 10.08 1.24 13.32
C THR A 132 8.69 1.85 13.42
N TYR A 133 7.74 1.03 13.84
CA TYR A 133 6.33 1.39 14.01
C TYR A 133 5.90 1.12 15.44
N ASP A 134 5.20 2.06 16.04
CA ASP A 134 4.50 1.85 17.29
C ASP A 134 3.18 1.14 17.03
N ILE A 135 2.88 0.14 17.85
CA ILE A 135 1.65 -0.65 17.77
C ILE A 135 0.65 -0.08 18.77
N TYR A 136 -0.56 0.18 18.29
CA TYR A 136 -1.67 0.65 19.12
C TYR A 136 -2.95 -0.14 18.85
N THR A 137 -3.86 -0.10 19.84
CA THR A 137 -5.26 -0.49 19.67
C THR A 137 -6.17 0.64 20.10
N ALA A 138 -7.33 0.76 19.45
CA ALA A 138 -8.41 1.67 19.81
C ALA A 138 -9.75 0.99 19.61
N THR A 139 -10.80 1.47 20.29
CA THR A 139 -12.17 1.03 20.08
C THR A 139 -12.96 2.16 19.44
N ARG A 140 -13.71 1.83 18.39
CA ARG A 140 -14.70 2.73 17.79
C ARG A 140 -16.09 2.27 18.23
N THR A 141 -16.86 3.19 18.78
CA THR A 141 -18.22 2.91 19.30
C THR A 141 -19.23 3.60 18.40
N ASN A 142 -20.23 2.83 17.93
CA ASN A 142 -21.29 3.32 17.05
C ASN A 142 -20.73 4.13 15.85
N ALA A 143 -19.73 3.56 15.17
CA ALA A 143 -19.03 4.20 14.06
C ALA A 143 -19.28 3.47 12.74
N PRO A 144 -19.15 4.16 11.58
CA PRO A 144 -19.22 3.53 10.26
C PRO A 144 -18.23 2.40 10.12
N SER A 145 -18.68 1.28 9.55
CA SER A 145 -17.87 0.11 9.25
C SER A 145 -18.30 -0.53 7.92
N ILE A 146 -17.62 -1.62 7.53
CA ILE A 146 -18.03 -2.44 6.38
C ILE A 146 -19.35 -3.19 6.60
N ASP A 147 -19.85 -3.26 7.81
CA ASP A 147 -21.10 -3.92 8.18
C ASP A 147 -22.12 -2.91 8.78
N GLY A 148 -22.10 -1.67 8.27
CA GLY A 148 -22.92 -0.56 8.77
C GLY A 148 -22.34 0.06 10.05
N THR A 149 -23.19 0.70 10.87
CA THR A 149 -22.77 1.29 12.13
C THR A 149 -22.53 0.21 13.17
N GLN A 150 -21.30 0.08 13.65
CA GLN A 150 -20.87 -0.97 14.58
C GLN A 150 -19.97 -0.42 15.70
N THR A 151 -19.77 -1.22 16.73
CA THR A 151 -18.66 -1.07 17.66
C THR A 151 -17.60 -2.10 17.29
N PHE A 152 -16.36 -1.64 17.03
CA PHE A 152 -15.27 -2.49 16.56
C PHE A 152 -13.93 -2.03 17.10
N THR A 153 -12.92 -2.89 16.95
CA THR A 153 -11.55 -2.59 17.36
C THR A 153 -10.72 -2.17 16.15
N GLN A 154 -9.84 -1.19 16.37
CA GLN A 154 -8.82 -0.78 15.40
C GLN A 154 -7.45 -1.30 15.84
N PHE A 155 -6.69 -1.85 14.87
CA PHE A 155 -5.30 -2.22 15.01
C PHE A 155 -4.44 -1.27 14.18
N TRP A 156 -3.42 -0.71 14.82
CA TRP A 156 -2.55 0.27 14.23
C TRP A 156 -1.09 -0.17 14.32
N SER A 157 -0.35 -0.03 13.23
CA SER A 157 1.11 0.12 13.23
C SER A 157 1.41 1.49 12.66
N VAL A 158 2.02 2.38 13.44
CA VAL A 158 2.25 3.78 13.04
C VAL A 158 3.74 4.05 13.00
N ARG A 159 4.29 4.33 11.83
CA ARG A 159 5.72 4.58 11.66
C ARG A 159 6.17 5.71 12.56
N GLN A 160 7.35 5.60 13.18
CA GLN A 160 7.88 6.63 14.10
C GLN A 160 8.34 7.89 13.36
N ALA A 161 8.82 7.73 12.12
CA ALA A 161 9.17 8.83 11.23
C ALA A 161 8.41 8.69 9.91
N LYS A 162 7.88 9.78 9.36
CA LYS A 162 7.17 9.77 8.07
C LYS A 162 8.04 9.15 6.97
N ARG A 163 7.47 8.25 6.18
CA ARG A 163 8.14 7.75 4.98
C ARG A 163 8.11 8.83 3.91
N PRO A 164 9.25 9.16 3.28
CA PRO A 164 9.29 10.09 2.15
C PRO A 164 8.47 9.59 0.96
N THR A 165 7.94 10.51 0.17
CA THR A 165 7.26 10.24 -1.10
C THR A 165 8.25 10.16 -2.27
N GLY A 166 7.78 9.74 -3.46
CA GLY A 166 8.54 9.74 -4.70
C GLY A 166 9.41 8.51 -4.95
N SER A 167 9.39 7.52 -4.05
CA SER A 167 10.14 6.26 -4.22
C SER A 167 9.22 5.04 -4.16
N ASN A 168 9.62 3.97 -4.85
CA ASN A 168 8.99 2.68 -4.72
C ASN A 168 9.30 2.08 -3.35
N VAL A 169 8.27 1.69 -2.64
CA VAL A 169 8.37 1.16 -1.29
C VAL A 169 7.43 -0.04 -1.11
N ALA A 170 7.65 -0.78 -0.04
CA ALA A 170 6.83 -1.94 0.32
C ALA A 170 6.34 -1.85 1.75
N ILE A 171 5.20 -2.47 2.03
CA ILE A 171 4.73 -2.85 3.36
C ILE A 171 4.61 -4.37 3.37
N THR A 172 5.49 -5.03 4.10
CA THR A 172 5.45 -6.48 4.35
C THR A 172 4.42 -6.75 5.44
N PHE A 173 3.16 -6.92 5.05
CA PHE A 173 2.03 -6.99 5.99
C PHE A 173 2.17 -8.12 7.01
N ALA A 174 2.82 -9.24 6.65
CA ALA A 174 3.08 -10.35 7.57
C ALA A 174 3.85 -9.91 8.83
N ASN A 175 4.79 -8.96 8.72
CA ASN A 175 5.56 -8.48 9.87
C ASN A 175 4.65 -7.79 10.89
N HIS A 176 3.71 -6.98 10.41
CA HIS A 176 2.71 -6.27 11.24
C HIS A 176 1.70 -7.24 11.84
N ALA A 177 1.12 -8.13 11.03
CA ALA A 177 0.14 -9.13 11.51
C ALA A 177 0.73 -10.04 12.59
N ASN A 178 1.98 -10.50 12.41
CA ASN A 178 2.68 -11.30 13.41
C ASN A 178 3.00 -10.49 14.68
N ALA A 179 3.42 -9.24 14.55
CA ALA A 179 3.68 -8.36 15.69
C ALA A 179 2.40 -8.07 16.48
N TRP A 180 1.28 -7.80 15.81
CA TRP A 180 -0.03 -7.67 16.48
C TRP A 180 -0.40 -8.93 17.25
N LYS A 181 -0.29 -10.11 16.61
CA LYS A 181 -0.55 -11.40 17.27
C LYS A 181 0.33 -11.59 18.51
N ASN A 182 1.62 -11.26 18.45
CA ASN A 182 2.54 -11.34 19.59
C ASN A 182 2.16 -10.38 20.73
N CYS A 183 1.45 -9.29 20.43
CA CYS A 183 0.88 -8.36 21.39
C CYS A 183 -0.54 -8.75 21.86
N GLY A 184 -1.02 -9.97 21.53
CA GLY A 184 -2.37 -10.43 21.87
C GLY A 184 -3.48 -9.83 20.99
N MET A 185 -3.13 -9.16 19.89
CA MET A 185 -4.05 -8.52 18.96
C MET A 185 -4.29 -9.44 17.76
N ASN A 186 -5.34 -10.26 17.82
CA ASN A 186 -5.63 -11.23 16.77
C ASN A 186 -6.59 -10.63 15.72
N LEU A 187 -6.19 -10.64 14.45
CA LEU A 187 -7.08 -10.33 13.34
C LEU A 187 -8.24 -11.34 13.27
N GLY A 188 -9.36 -10.92 12.71
CA GLY A 188 -10.46 -11.84 12.40
C GLY A 188 -10.04 -12.88 11.35
N SER A 189 -10.72 -14.03 11.36
CA SER A 189 -10.35 -15.15 10.49
C SER A 189 -10.68 -14.95 9.01
N SER A 190 -11.51 -13.97 8.68
CA SER A 190 -11.88 -13.64 7.30
C SER A 190 -11.34 -12.25 6.92
N MET A 191 -10.30 -12.23 6.09
CA MET A 191 -9.78 -11.00 5.51
C MET A 191 -10.78 -10.46 4.48
N VAL A 192 -11.11 -9.16 4.58
CA VAL A 192 -11.93 -8.47 3.60
C VAL A 192 -11.00 -7.80 2.58
N TYR A 193 -11.28 -6.60 2.09
CA TYR A 193 -10.34 -5.93 1.18
C TYR A 193 -9.08 -5.46 1.90
N GLN A 194 -8.03 -5.25 1.11
CA GLN A 194 -6.73 -4.74 1.55
C GLN A 194 -6.17 -3.79 0.50
N VAL A 195 -5.94 -2.56 0.87
CA VAL A 195 -5.55 -1.49 -0.05
C VAL A 195 -4.39 -0.66 0.50
N ILE A 196 -3.65 0.03 -0.36
CA ILE A 196 -2.96 1.26 0.01
C ILE A 196 -3.97 2.38 -0.15
N ALA A 197 -4.18 3.15 0.91
CA ALA A 197 -5.20 4.19 0.98
C ALA A 197 -4.64 5.52 1.46
N VAL A 198 -5.36 6.57 1.08
CA VAL A 198 -5.31 7.88 1.70
C VAL A 198 -6.61 8.07 2.47
N GLU A 199 -6.48 8.39 3.74
CA GLU A 199 -7.59 8.82 4.59
C GLU A 199 -7.40 10.29 4.94
N GLY A 200 -8.45 11.10 4.86
CA GLY A 200 -8.47 12.48 5.33
C GLY A 200 -9.56 12.66 6.38
N TYR A 201 -9.26 13.47 7.39
CA TYR A 201 -10.22 13.82 8.45
C TYR A 201 -10.13 15.30 8.78
N GLN A 202 -11.23 16.04 8.56
CA GLN A 202 -11.33 17.48 8.80
C GLN A 202 -10.12 18.26 8.26
N SER A 203 -9.80 18.03 6.99
CA SER A 203 -8.58 18.52 6.35
C SER A 203 -8.79 18.86 4.88
N SER A 204 -7.72 19.35 4.25
CA SER A 204 -7.62 19.58 2.81
C SER A 204 -6.32 18.96 2.29
N GLY A 205 -6.19 18.74 0.99
CA GLY A 205 -4.94 18.24 0.43
C GLY A 205 -5.08 17.55 -0.92
N SER A 206 -4.00 16.87 -1.30
CA SER A 206 -3.93 16.06 -2.52
C SER A 206 -3.02 14.86 -2.35
N ALA A 207 -3.32 13.81 -3.09
CA ALA A 207 -2.46 12.63 -3.19
C ALA A 207 -2.53 12.01 -4.59
N ASN A 208 -1.42 11.39 -5.01
CA ASN A 208 -1.33 10.54 -6.18
C ASN A 208 -0.47 9.33 -5.83
N VAL A 209 -1.03 8.14 -5.92
CA VAL A 209 -0.41 6.90 -5.46
C VAL A 209 -0.60 5.82 -6.52
N THR A 210 0.44 5.04 -6.77
CA THR A 210 0.38 3.84 -7.61
C THR A 210 0.68 2.61 -6.76
N VAL A 211 -0.11 1.54 -6.89
CA VAL A 211 -0.07 0.30 -6.10
C VAL A 211 0.09 -0.91 -7.04
N TRP A 212 0.93 -1.91 -6.67
CA TRP A 212 1.12 -3.14 -7.44
C TRP A 212 1.54 -4.33 -6.58
#